data_68f50af7a55315bca5150ef906c80f7e
#
_entry.id   68f50af7a55315bca5150ef906c80f7e
#
_cell.length_a   1.000
_cell.length_b   1.000
_cell.length_c   1.000
_cell.angle_alpha   90.00
_cell.angle_beta   90.00
_cell.angle_gamma   90.00
#
_symmetry.space_group_name_H-M   'P 1'
#
loop_
_entity.id
_entity.type
_entity.pdbx_description
1 polymer ?
#
loop_
_entity_poly.entity_id
_entity_poly.type
_entity_poly.pdbx_seq_one_letter_code
_entity_poly.pdbx_strand_id
1 'polypeptide(L)'
;MKKKKKSFPKKPALILTAAALLLVGSTVGSTRAALTYYSENYSAQMNMQSIGVSLLENDKVVSSRDYVSNNEWKGTSEGTLLTNLLGKDDTFTPGKKYNEAISVKNSGTIDTFVRVIITKSWQDKEGKKNTELSPDLIELNFLTDNGWQIAADQSTTERTVLYYTKAVAAGDTTPALSDTLRINPSIASDVTKHVTESEKGKTITYTYKYNGYTFHIDAEVDAVQTHNAKDAIKSAWGVDVNVSDDETTMSLQ
;
A
#
# COMPACT_ATOMS: atom_id res chain seq x y z
N MET A 1 -33.96 45.30 58.60
CA MET A 1 -34.41 45.32 57.17
C MET A 1 -34.33 43.95 56.59
N LYS A 2 -35.43 43.23 56.35
CA LYS A 2 -35.45 41.91 55.72
C LYS A 2 -35.46 42.06 54.20
N LYS A 3 -34.39 41.63 53.49
CA LYS A 3 -34.35 41.60 52.05
C LYS A 3 -35.31 40.51 51.50
N LYS A 4 -36.39 40.96 50.81
CA LYS A 4 -37.26 40.03 50.05
C LYS A 4 -36.47 39.37 48.92
N LYS A 5 -36.32 38.06 48.98
CA LYS A 5 -35.82 37.24 47.82
C LYS A 5 -36.83 37.36 46.67
N LYS A 6 -36.42 37.92 45.54
CA LYS A 6 -37.22 37.96 44.32
C LYS A 6 -37.34 36.47 43.86
N SER A 7 -38.56 35.95 43.88
CA SER A 7 -38.83 34.62 43.28
C SER A 7 -38.74 34.72 41.75
N PHE A 8 -38.02 33.82 41.15
CA PHE A 8 -37.93 33.72 39.70
C PHE A 8 -39.33 33.44 39.13
N PRO A 9 -39.75 34.11 38.06
CA PRO A 9 -41.09 33.90 37.50
C PRO A 9 -41.18 32.46 36.94
N LYS A 10 -42.06 31.65 37.55
CA LYS A 10 -42.19 30.22 37.27
C LYS A 10 -42.62 29.90 35.82
N LYS A 11 -43.39 30.81 35.18
CA LYS A 11 -43.87 30.63 33.80
C LYS A 11 -42.76 30.69 32.74
N PRO A 12 -41.82 31.67 32.73
CA PRO A 12 -40.70 31.63 31.79
C PRO A 12 -39.75 30.46 32.02
N ALA A 13 -39.50 30.04 33.26
CA ALA A 13 -38.66 28.88 33.56
C ALA A 13 -39.26 27.59 33.01
N LEU A 14 -40.56 27.42 33.11
CA LEU A 14 -41.27 26.23 32.61
C LEU A 14 -41.28 26.16 31.07
N ILE A 15 -41.38 27.31 30.38
CA ILE A 15 -41.28 27.38 28.93
C ILE A 15 -39.86 27.06 28.47
N LEU A 16 -38.83 27.58 29.17
CA LEU A 16 -37.42 27.31 28.84
C LEU A 16 -37.06 25.83 29.04
N THR A 17 -37.57 25.20 30.11
CA THR A 17 -37.37 23.74 30.33
C THR A 17 -38.08 22.92 29.28
N ALA A 18 -39.29 23.27 28.90
CA ALA A 18 -40.01 22.58 27.82
C ALA A 18 -39.31 22.73 26.46
N ALA A 19 -38.80 23.91 26.14
CA ALA A 19 -38.02 24.14 24.91
C ALA A 19 -36.70 23.35 24.90
N ALA A 20 -35.99 23.24 26.03
CA ALA A 20 -34.77 22.45 26.15
C ALA A 20 -35.03 20.95 25.99
N LEU A 21 -36.14 20.44 26.58
CA LEU A 21 -36.56 19.05 26.43
C LEU A 21 -36.97 18.71 24.97
N LEU A 22 -37.62 19.64 24.29
CA LEU A 22 -37.97 19.47 22.86
C LEU A 22 -36.74 19.51 21.96
N LEU A 23 -35.73 20.34 22.26
CA LEU A 23 -34.46 20.38 21.53
C LEU A 23 -33.65 19.08 21.71
N VAL A 24 -33.55 18.55 22.93
CA VAL A 24 -32.87 17.28 23.20
C VAL A 24 -33.67 16.11 22.60
N GLY A 25 -34.99 16.15 22.69
CA GLY A 25 -35.87 15.14 22.10
C GLY A 25 -35.80 15.12 20.55
N SER A 26 -35.67 16.29 19.91
CA SER A 26 -35.57 16.39 18.45
C SER A 26 -34.22 15.90 17.91
N THR A 27 -33.12 16.16 18.64
CA THR A 27 -31.78 15.67 18.21
C THR A 27 -31.61 14.17 18.38
N VAL A 28 -32.16 13.60 19.47
CA VAL A 28 -32.11 12.13 19.68
C VAL A 28 -33.14 11.42 18.80
N GLY A 29 -34.31 12.03 18.55
CA GLY A 29 -35.34 11.48 17.67
C GLY A 29 -34.93 11.49 16.20
N SER A 30 -34.23 12.52 15.72
CA SER A 30 -33.79 12.59 14.32
C SER A 30 -32.67 11.57 14.00
N THR A 31 -31.74 11.33 14.92
CA THR A 31 -30.71 10.30 14.74
C THR A 31 -31.26 8.88 14.82
N ARG A 32 -32.23 8.64 15.69
CA ARG A 32 -32.91 7.34 15.77
C ARG A 32 -33.88 7.12 14.59
N ALA A 33 -34.59 8.18 14.14
CA ALA A 33 -35.49 8.07 13.00
C ALA A 33 -34.72 7.80 11.69
N ALA A 34 -33.52 8.39 11.51
CA ALA A 34 -32.68 8.07 10.38
C ALA A 34 -32.17 6.63 10.40
N LEU A 35 -31.74 6.13 11.57
CA LEU A 35 -31.29 4.73 11.74
C LEU A 35 -32.45 3.73 11.64
N THR A 36 -33.64 4.08 12.17
CA THR A 36 -34.83 3.19 12.14
C THR A 36 -35.48 3.17 10.76
N TYR A 37 -35.42 4.26 9.99
CA TYR A 37 -35.98 4.31 8.65
C TYR A 37 -35.22 3.40 7.67
N TYR A 38 -33.93 3.16 7.89
CA TYR A 38 -33.13 2.20 7.13
C TYR A 38 -33.23 0.76 7.63
N SER A 39 -33.83 0.51 8.83
CA SER A 39 -33.91 -0.83 9.43
C SER A 39 -35.27 -1.48 9.31
N GLU A 40 -36.35 -0.73 8.96
CA GLU A 40 -37.69 -1.31 8.84
C GLU A 40 -38.04 -1.63 7.40
N ASN A 41 -38.09 -2.90 7.08
CA ASN A 41 -38.79 -3.54 5.97
C ASN A 41 -38.26 -3.38 4.55
N TYR A 42 -36.97 -3.17 4.36
CA TYR A 42 -36.35 -3.59 3.12
C TYR A 42 -35.47 -4.79 3.41
N SER A 43 -35.96 -6.00 3.10
CA SER A 43 -35.12 -7.16 2.86
C SER A 43 -34.44 -7.02 1.49
N ALA A 44 -33.76 -5.91 1.26
CA ALA A 44 -32.73 -5.80 0.27
C ALA A 44 -31.49 -6.38 0.94
N GLN A 45 -31.08 -7.56 0.55
CA GLN A 45 -29.70 -7.98 0.71
C GLN A 45 -28.87 -7.00 -0.13
N MET A 46 -28.46 -5.89 0.46
CA MET A 46 -27.36 -5.10 -0.05
C MET A 46 -26.13 -5.93 0.24
N ASN A 47 -25.61 -6.59 -0.76
CA ASN A 47 -24.24 -7.04 -0.73
C ASN A 47 -23.40 -5.78 -0.57
N MET A 48 -22.82 -5.58 0.62
CA MET A 48 -21.92 -4.46 0.85
C MET A 48 -20.74 -4.65 -0.10
N GLN A 49 -20.51 -3.66 -0.93
CA GLN A 49 -19.37 -3.63 -1.84
C GLN A 49 -18.10 -3.60 -1.01
N SER A 50 -17.15 -4.46 -1.33
CA SER A 50 -15.90 -4.56 -0.60
C SER A 50 -14.72 -4.29 -1.52
N ILE A 51 -13.75 -3.54 -1.00
CA ILE A 51 -12.43 -3.38 -1.62
C ILE A 51 -11.57 -4.54 -1.13
N GLY A 52 -10.84 -5.16 -2.03
CA GLY A 52 -9.89 -6.20 -1.72
C GLY A 52 -8.75 -6.21 -2.71
N VAL A 53 -7.54 -6.46 -2.26
CA VAL A 53 -6.37 -6.58 -3.12
C VAL A 53 -5.50 -7.74 -2.68
N SER A 54 -4.94 -8.42 -3.67
CA SER A 54 -3.94 -9.47 -3.47
C SER A 54 -2.71 -9.16 -4.32
N LEU A 55 -1.54 -9.28 -3.72
CA LEU A 55 -0.25 -9.25 -4.42
C LEU A 55 0.08 -10.66 -4.90
N LEU A 56 0.42 -10.78 -6.18
CA LEU A 56 0.84 -12.04 -6.77
C LEU A 56 2.31 -11.95 -7.18
N GLU A 57 3.05 -13.02 -6.90
CA GLU A 57 4.40 -13.28 -7.39
C GLU A 57 4.38 -14.55 -8.24
N ASN A 58 4.77 -14.43 -9.50
CA ASN A 58 4.76 -15.56 -10.45
C ASN A 58 3.40 -16.31 -10.45
N ASP A 59 2.30 -15.54 -10.55
CA ASP A 59 0.89 -16.00 -10.55
C ASP A 59 0.41 -16.67 -9.25
N LYS A 60 1.18 -16.59 -8.17
CA LYS A 60 0.78 -17.10 -6.85
C LYS A 60 0.51 -15.94 -5.91
N VAL A 61 -0.60 -16.03 -5.17
CA VAL A 61 -0.91 -15.04 -4.14
C VAL A 61 0.12 -15.12 -3.02
N VAL A 62 0.83 -14.02 -2.78
CA VAL A 62 1.81 -13.87 -1.70
C VAL A 62 1.17 -13.19 -0.50
N SER A 63 0.41 -12.14 -0.74
CA SER A 63 -0.26 -11.38 0.31
C SER A 63 -1.65 -10.96 -0.16
N SER A 64 -2.62 -10.91 0.75
CA SER A 64 -3.97 -10.45 0.43
C SER A 64 -4.60 -9.72 1.61
N ARG A 65 -5.41 -8.72 1.30
CA ARG A 65 -6.17 -7.95 2.27
C ARG A 65 -7.55 -7.63 1.71
N ASP A 66 -8.59 -8.17 2.33
CA ASP A 66 -9.96 -7.98 1.90
C ASP A 66 -10.77 -7.27 2.99
N TYR A 67 -11.57 -6.28 2.58
CA TYR A 67 -12.55 -5.66 3.45
C TYR A 67 -13.79 -6.55 3.53
N VAL A 68 -14.13 -7.01 4.72
CA VAL A 68 -15.37 -7.76 4.96
C VAL A 68 -16.40 -6.89 5.67
N SER A 69 -17.69 -7.17 5.42
CA SER A 69 -18.80 -6.50 6.07
C SER A 69 -18.64 -6.58 7.61
N ASN A 70 -18.94 -5.50 8.32
CA ASN A 70 -18.82 -5.25 9.75
C ASN A 70 -17.63 -4.37 10.17
N ASN A 71 -17.10 -3.55 9.25
CA ASN A 71 -15.92 -2.70 9.47
C ASN A 71 -14.65 -3.46 9.87
N GLU A 72 -14.53 -4.71 9.46
CA GLU A 72 -13.34 -5.51 9.70
C GLU A 72 -12.59 -5.77 8.40
N TRP A 73 -11.27 -5.61 8.46
CA TRP A 73 -10.37 -6.10 7.45
C TRP A 73 -9.99 -7.54 7.79
N LYS A 74 -10.26 -8.47 6.89
CA LYS A 74 -9.58 -9.76 6.93
C LYS A 74 -8.23 -9.58 6.24
N GLY A 75 -7.21 -9.31 7.02
CA GLY A 75 -5.84 -9.59 6.62
C GLY A 75 -5.70 -11.09 6.59
N THR A 76 -5.49 -11.65 5.43
CA THR A 76 -5.59 -13.09 5.25
C THR A 76 -4.25 -13.75 5.03
N SER A 77 -3.25 -13.04 4.50
CA SER A 77 -1.88 -13.53 4.45
C SER A 77 -0.90 -12.36 4.36
N GLU A 78 0.10 -12.38 5.18
CA GLU A 78 1.32 -11.62 5.01
C GLU A 78 2.37 -12.61 4.52
N GLY A 79 2.67 -12.58 3.23
CA GLY A 79 3.70 -13.40 2.62
C GLY A 79 4.99 -12.61 2.43
N THR A 80 6.05 -13.33 2.12
CA THR A 80 7.35 -12.76 1.80
C THR A 80 7.63 -12.98 0.32
N LEU A 81 8.01 -11.93 -0.40
CA LEU A 81 8.51 -12.02 -1.77
C LEU A 81 9.81 -12.84 -1.82
N LEU A 82 10.14 -13.36 -2.99
CA LEU A 82 11.38 -14.08 -3.28
C LEU A 82 11.52 -15.45 -2.59
N THR A 83 10.51 -15.92 -1.87
CA THR A 83 10.56 -17.20 -1.15
C THR A 83 10.81 -18.38 -2.09
N ASN A 84 10.33 -18.28 -3.33
CA ASN A 84 10.48 -19.33 -4.35
C ASN A 84 11.42 -18.93 -5.50
N LEU A 85 12.24 -17.88 -5.31
CA LEU A 85 13.16 -17.40 -6.33
C LEU A 85 14.22 -18.43 -6.70
N LEU A 86 14.66 -19.22 -5.71
CA LEU A 86 15.68 -20.25 -5.86
C LEU A 86 15.11 -21.63 -5.58
N GLY A 87 15.55 -22.63 -6.33
CA GLY A 87 15.33 -24.03 -5.99
C GLY A 87 16.06 -24.40 -4.69
N LYS A 88 15.70 -25.55 -4.11
CA LYS A 88 16.18 -26.00 -2.79
C LYS A 88 17.71 -26.03 -2.65
N ASP A 89 18.43 -26.34 -3.74
CA ASP A 89 19.89 -26.49 -3.78
C ASP A 89 20.56 -25.40 -4.64
N ASP A 90 19.78 -24.41 -5.12
CA ASP A 90 20.29 -23.33 -5.94
C ASP A 90 20.94 -22.25 -5.08
N THR A 91 22.03 -21.67 -5.59
CA THR A 91 22.67 -20.49 -5.01
C THR A 91 22.39 -19.29 -5.89
N PHE A 92 22.13 -18.16 -5.24
CA PHE A 92 21.94 -16.90 -5.93
C PHE A 92 23.25 -16.47 -6.62
N THR A 93 23.17 -16.18 -7.93
CA THR A 93 24.33 -15.78 -8.75
C THR A 93 24.15 -14.34 -9.24
N PRO A 94 25.00 -13.39 -8.84
CA PRO A 94 24.99 -12.04 -9.40
C PRO A 94 25.14 -12.07 -10.91
N GLY A 95 24.39 -11.21 -11.61
CA GLY A 95 24.36 -11.14 -13.06
C GLY A 95 23.37 -12.09 -13.75
N LYS A 96 22.96 -13.18 -13.09
CA LYS A 96 21.89 -14.05 -13.60
C LYS A 96 20.54 -13.38 -13.44
N LYS A 97 19.68 -13.49 -14.44
CA LYS A 97 18.27 -13.06 -14.38
C LYS A 97 17.42 -14.17 -13.79
N TYR A 98 16.56 -13.81 -12.86
CA TYR A 98 15.57 -14.67 -12.22
C TYR A 98 14.19 -14.18 -12.60
N ASN A 99 13.23 -15.07 -12.78
CA ASN A 99 11.85 -14.70 -13.05
C ASN A 99 11.22 -14.09 -11.80
N GLU A 100 10.72 -12.85 -11.93
CA GLU A 100 10.10 -12.11 -10.83
C GLU A 100 8.95 -11.27 -11.39
N ALA A 101 7.84 -11.96 -11.67
CA ALA A 101 6.64 -11.38 -12.21
C ALA A 101 5.69 -11.01 -11.06
N ILE A 102 5.58 -9.70 -10.78
CA ILE A 102 4.69 -9.16 -9.76
C ILE A 102 3.44 -8.61 -10.44
N SER A 103 2.26 -8.96 -9.93
CA SER A 103 0.97 -8.46 -10.39
C SER A 103 0.00 -8.25 -9.23
N VAL A 104 -1.10 -7.56 -9.49
CA VAL A 104 -2.12 -7.24 -8.49
C VAL A 104 -3.46 -7.82 -8.94
N LYS A 105 -4.13 -8.55 -8.05
CA LYS A 105 -5.49 -9.02 -8.24
C LYS A 105 -6.45 -8.18 -7.43
N ASN A 106 -7.52 -7.72 -8.04
CA ASN A 106 -8.67 -7.19 -7.34
C ASN A 106 -9.46 -8.36 -6.73
N SER A 107 -9.29 -8.62 -5.45
CA SER A 107 -10.04 -9.65 -4.70
C SER A 107 -11.35 -9.14 -4.11
N GLY A 108 -11.65 -7.85 -4.32
CA GLY A 108 -12.91 -7.22 -3.90
C GLY A 108 -14.09 -7.51 -4.83
N THR A 109 -15.18 -6.79 -4.59
CA THR A 109 -16.44 -6.91 -5.32
C THR A 109 -16.77 -5.69 -6.19
N ILE A 110 -15.90 -4.68 -6.21
CA ILE A 110 -16.03 -3.47 -7.02
C ILE A 110 -14.74 -3.23 -7.81
N ASP A 111 -14.88 -2.48 -8.90
CA ASP A 111 -13.75 -2.07 -9.73
C ASP A 111 -12.87 -1.09 -8.95
N THR A 112 -11.56 -1.21 -9.12
CA THR A 112 -10.57 -0.42 -8.37
C THR A 112 -9.46 0.09 -9.27
N PHE A 113 -8.90 1.27 -8.94
CA PHE A 113 -7.57 1.66 -9.36
C PHE A 113 -6.55 1.19 -8.34
N VAL A 114 -5.38 0.79 -8.80
CA VAL A 114 -4.32 0.26 -7.95
C VAL A 114 -3.01 1.00 -8.11
N ARG A 115 -2.29 1.12 -7.00
CA ARG A 115 -0.93 1.63 -6.91
C ARG A 115 -0.06 0.58 -6.24
N VAL A 116 1.18 0.42 -6.71
CA VAL A 116 2.18 -0.43 -6.08
C VAL A 116 3.41 0.39 -5.77
N ILE A 117 3.94 0.22 -4.59
CA ILE A 117 5.19 0.82 -4.15
C ILE A 117 6.20 -0.29 -3.91
N ILE A 118 7.27 -0.30 -4.69
CA ILE A 118 8.37 -1.25 -4.53
C ILE A 118 9.52 -0.53 -3.82
N THR A 119 9.99 -1.09 -2.72
CA THR A 119 11.17 -0.59 -1.99
C THR A 119 12.28 -1.64 -2.03
N LYS A 120 13.49 -1.22 -2.37
CA LYS A 120 14.68 -2.07 -2.49
C LYS A 120 15.75 -1.59 -1.50
N SER A 121 16.37 -2.51 -0.80
CA SER A 121 17.42 -2.16 0.16
C SER A 121 18.44 -3.29 0.34
N TRP A 122 19.61 -2.91 0.88
CA TRP A 122 20.59 -3.86 1.38
C TRP A 122 20.49 -3.92 2.91
N GLN A 123 20.60 -5.12 3.46
CA GLN A 123 20.57 -5.35 4.90
C GLN A 123 21.82 -6.12 5.34
N ASP A 124 22.31 -5.83 6.54
CA ASP A 124 23.38 -6.57 7.17
C ASP A 124 22.86 -7.90 7.78
N LYS A 125 23.76 -8.64 8.42
CA LYS A 125 23.44 -9.95 9.03
C LYS A 125 22.44 -9.85 10.18
N GLU A 126 22.33 -8.68 10.79
CA GLU A 126 21.38 -8.36 11.86
C GLU A 126 20.02 -7.88 11.32
N GLY A 127 19.87 -7.81 9.98
CA GLY A 127 18.66 -7.32 9.32
C GLY A 127 18.54 -5.78 9.31
N LYS A 128 19.59 -5.06 9.71
CA LYS A 128 19.61 -3.62 9.69
C LYS A 128 19.90 -3.11 8.29
N LYS A 129 19.08 -2.16 7.83
CA LYS A 129 19.25 -1.50 6.54
C LYS A 129 20.60 -0.77 6.46
N ASN A 130 21.31 -0.99 5.35
CA ASN A 130 22.50 -0.25 4.99
C ASN A 130 22.15 0.86 3.99
N THR A 131 22.52 2.10 4.30
CA THR A 131 22.22 3.28 3.46
C THR A 131 23.39 3.71 2.57
N GLU A 132 24.55 3.06 2.68
CA GLU A 132 25.73 3.36 1.87
C GLU A 132 25.81 2.49 0.61
N LEU A 133 25.14 1.32 0.62
CA LEU A 133 25.08 0.42 -0.51
C LEU A 133 23.95 0.82 -1.46
N SER A 134 24.27 0.96 -2.76
CA SER A 134 23.30 1.43 -3.75
C SER A 134 22.18 0.42 -4.02
N PRO A 135 20.90 0.79 -3.81
CA PRO A 135 19.77 -0.05 -4.20
C PRO A 135 19.62 -0.20 -5.71
N ASP A 136 20.30 0.64 -6.53
CA ASP A 136 20.26 0.52 -8.00
C ASP A 136 20.84 -0.79 -8.51
N LEU A 137 21.73 -1.40 -7.73
CA LEU A 137 22.31 -2.69 -8.06
C LEU A 137 21.35 -3.87 -7.86
N ILE A 138 20.19 -3.62 -7.25
CA ILE A 138 19.05 -4.53 -7.20
C ILE A 138 18.14 -4.15 -8.38
N GLU A 139 18.31 -4.83 -9.49
CA GLU A 139 17.64 -4.50 -10.75
C GLU A 139 16.36 -5.34 -10.90
N LEU A 140 15.21 -4.74 -10.59
CA LEU A 140 13.89 -5.25 -10.93
C LEU A 140 13.46 -4.60 -12.25
N ASN A 141 13.20 -5.42 -13.28
CA ASN A 141 12.80 -4.90 -14.60
C ASN A 141 11.31 -4.59 -14.59
N PHE A 142 10.96 -3.31 -14.61
CA PHE A 142 9.59 -2.83 -14.65
C PHE A 142 9.04 -2.80 -16.08
N LEU A 143 7.78 -3.21 -16.24
CA LEU A 143 7.04 -3.23 -17.49
C LEU A 143 6.05 -2.06 -17.52
N THR A 144 6.27 -1.09 -18.42
CA THR A 144 5.46 0.15 -18.47
C THR A 144 4.63 0.29 -19.74
N ASP A 145 4.72 -0.65 -20.66
CA ASP A 145 4.00 -0.65 -21.95
C ASP A 145 2.64 -1.38 -21.91
N ASN A 146 2.30 -1.96 -20.75
CA ASN A 146 1.11 -2.80 -20.54
C ASN A 146 0.03 -2.14 -19.64
N GLY A 147 0.12 -0.83 -19.44
CA GLY A 147 -0.81 -0.05 -18.61
C GLY A 147 -0.25 0.37 -17.25
N TRP A 148 0.91 -0.11 -16.86
CA TRP A 148 1.64 0.40 -15.71
C TRP A 148 2.42 1.67 -16.07
N GLN A 149 2.44 2.63 -15.16
CA GLN A 149 3.18 3.88 -15.26
C GLN A 149 3.99 4.13 -13.99
N ILE A 150 5.28 4.44 -14.14
CA ILE A 150 6.14 4.87 -13.03
C ILE A 150 5.93 6.37 -12.81
N ALA A 151 5.64 6.75 -11.57
CA ALA A 151 5.62 8.14 -11.12
C ALA A 151 7.04 8.57 -10.76
N ALA A 152 7.74 9.20 -11.70
CA ALA A 152 9.14 9.57 -11.54
C ALA A 152 9.36 10.60 -10.41
N ASP A 153 8.42 11.52 -10.24
CA ASP A 153 8.42 12.56 -9.20
C ASP A 153 8.22 12.02 -7.77
N GLN A 154 7.65 10.80 -7.64
CA GLN A 154 7.41 10.12 -6.38
C GLN A 154 8.40 8.97 -6.12
N SER A 155 9.28 8.72 -7.10
CA SER A 155 10.23 7.62 -7.06
C SER A 155 11.64 8.10 -6.70
N THR A 156 12.42 7.21 -6.09
CA THR A 156 13.84 7.40 -5.77
C THR A 156 14.62 6.16 -6.21
N THR A 157 15.93 6.13 -6.01
CA THR A 157 16.76 4.94 -6.28
C THR A 157 16.32 3.71 -5.48
N GLU A 158 15.76 3.95 -4.30
CA GLU A 158 15.31 2.90 -3.39
C GLU A 158 13.84 2.54 -3.58
N ARG A 159 13.00 3.55 -3.81
CA ARG A 159 11.54 3.43 -3.88
C ARG A 159 11.05 3.72 -5.29
N THR A 160 10.26 2.80 -5.85
CA THR A 160 9.57 3.00 -7.14
C THR A 160 8.07 2.96 -6.91
N VAL A 161 7.36 4.01 -7.37
CA VAL A 161 5.91 4.11 -7.29
C VAL A 161 5.33 3.86 -8.67
N LEU A 162 4.45 2.86 -8.78
CA LEU A 162 3.79 2.48 -10.03
C LEU A 162 2.28 2.61 -9.88
N TYR A 163 1.65 3.15 -10.90
CA TYR A 163 0.20 3.23 -11.03
C TYR A 163 -0.27 2.39 -12.20
N TYR A 164 -1.28 1.58 -12.00
CA TYR A 164 -1.98 0.94 -13.12
C TYR A 164 -3.04 1.91 -13.64
N THR A 165 -2.91 2.32 -14.89
CA THR A 165 -3.71 3.41 -15.49
C THR A 165 -5.12 2.99 -15.90
N LYS A 166 -5.48 1.71 -15.74
CA LYS A 166 -6.81 1.18 -16.04
C LYS A 166 -7.48 0.68 -14.79
N ALA A 167 -8.80 0.76 -14.74
CA ALA A 167 -9.58 0.10 -13.70
C ALA A 167 -9.36 -1.41 -13.75
N VAL A 168 -9.25 -2.03 -12.58
CA VAL A 168 -9.16 -3.49 -12.43
C VAL A 168 -10.53 -3.97 -11.98
N ALA A 169 -11.21 -4.71 -12.85
CA ALA A 169 -12.54 -5.21 -12.54
C ALA A 169 -12.49 -6.22 -11.37
N ALA A 170 -13.62 -6.35 -10.68
CA ALA A 170 -13.75 -7.29 -9.56
C ALA A 170 -13.37 -8.71 -10.00
N GLY A 171 -12.40 -9.31 -9.32
CA GLY A 171 -11.88 -10.65 -9.62
C GLY A 171 -10.75 -10.70 -10.64
N ASP A 172 -10.49 -9.61 -11.37
CA ASP A 172 -9.46 -9.55 -12.39
C ASP A 172 -8.07 -9.30 -11.81
N THR A 173 -7.06 -9.60 -12.63
CA THR A 173 -5.64 -9.41 -12.31
C THR A 173 -5.01 -8.47 -13.33
N THR A 174 -4.19 -7.52 -12.86
CA THR A 174 -3.41 -6.65 -13.75
C THR A 174 -2.39 -7.47 -14.54
N PRO A 175 -1.93 -6.98 -15.71
CA PRO A 175 -0.67 -7.45 -16.26
C PRO A 175 0.46 -7.31 -15.23
N ALA A 176 1.50 -8.13 -15.36
CA ALA A 176 2.66 -8.04 -14.49
C ALA A 176 3.32 -6.66 -14.60
N LEU A 177 3.68 -6.07 -13.45
CA LEU A 177 4.45 -4.81 -13.39
C LEU A 177 5.96 -5.03 -13.51
N SER A 178 6.41 -6.26 -13.32
CA SER A 178 7.81 -6.69 -13.49
C SER A 178 7.87 -8.09 -14.11
N ASP A 179 9.03 -8.47 -14.62
CA ASP A 179 9.26 -9.80 -15.18
C ASP A 179 10.52 -10.47 -14.66
N THR A 180 11.57 -9.71 -14.38
CA THR A 180 12.86 -10.27 -13.98
C THR A 180 13.54 -9.46 -12.89
N LEU A 181 14.21 -10.19 -12.01
CA LEU A 181 15.12 -9.66 -10.99
C LEU A 181 16.56 -10.08 -11.33
N ARG A 182 17.48 -9.14 -11.20
CA ARG A 182 18.91 -9.39 -11.31
C ARG A 182 19.66 -8.54 -10.29
N ILE A 183 20.69 -9.08 -9.68
CA ILE A 183 21.68 -8.27 -8.98
C ILE A 183 22.81 -7.94 -9.94
N ASN A 184 23.16 -6.67 -10.06
CA ASN A 184 24.20 -6.22 -10.96
C ASN A 184 25.54 -6.92 -10.62
N PRO A 185 26.23 -7.51 -11.60
CA PRO A 185 27.47 -8.25 -11.35
C PRO A 185 28.62 -7.39 -10.86
N SER A 186 28.53 -6.07 -10.97
CA SER A 186 29.55 -5.16 -10.43
C SER A 186 29.77 -5.28 -8.94
N ILE A 187 28.78 -5.81 -8.17
CA ILE A 187 28.95 -6.10 -6.73
C ILE A 187 30.14 -7.02 -6.46
N ALA A 188 30.47 -7.91 -7.37
CA ALA A 188 31.59 -8.85 -7.25
C ALA A 188 32.95 -8.19 -7.52
N SER A 189 32.96 -7.03 -8.18
CA SER A 189 34.18 -6.27 -8.49
C SER A 189 34.39 -5.05 -7.59
N ASP A 190 33.40 -4.67 -6.79
CA ASP A 190 33.51 -3.56 -5.84
C ASP A 190 34.28 -4.00 -4.59
N VAL A 191 35.60 -3.88 -4.69
CA VAL A 191 36.54 -4.35 -3.68
C VAL A 191 37.46 -3.24 -3.20
N THR A 192 37.73 -3.22 -1.91
CA THR A 192 38.79 -2.38 -1.33
C THR A 192 40.05 -3.20 -1.16
N LYS A 193 41.15 -2.73 -1.74
CA LYS A 193 42.46 -3.37 -1.63
C LYS A 193 43.23 -2.73 -0.48
N HIS A 194 43.54 -3.55 0.52
CA HIS A 194 44.42 -3.18 1.61
C HIS A 194 45.80 -3.80 1.40
N VAL A 195 46.83 -2.98 1.50
CA VAL A 195 48.23 -3.43 1.40
C VAL A 195 48.88 -3.18 2.72
N THR A 196 49.37 -4.25 3.36
CA THR A 196 50.15 -4.18 4.59
C THR A 196 51.57 -4.66 4.30
N GLU A 197 52.54 -3.82 4.53
CA GLU A 197 53.97 -4.14 4.42
C GLU A 197 54.55 -4.43 5.80
N SER A 198 55.27 -5.53 5.93
CA SER A 198 55.97 -5.93 7.14
C SER A 198 57.37 -6.42 6.77
N GLU A 199 58.24 -6.58 7.76
CA GLU A 199 59.58 -7.15 7.56
C GLU A 199 59.56 -8.57 6.95
N LYS A 200 58.41 -9.27 7.03
CA LYS A 200 58.21 -10.61 6.49
C LYS A 200 57.64 -10.62 5.07
N GLY A 201 57.34 -9.44 4.48
CA GLY A 201 56.79 -9.32 3.14
C GLY A 201 55.57 -8.42 3.06
N LYS A 202 54.95 -8.44 1.88
CA LYS A 202 53.78 -7.64 1.53
C LYS A 202 52.54 -8.54 1.51
N THR A 203 51.54 -8.20 2.34
CA THR A 203 50.22 -8.86 2.34
C THR A 203 49.21 -7.98 1.63
N ILE A 204 48.47 -8.52 0.66
CA ILE A 204 47.41 -7.84 -0.05
C ILE A 204 46.09 -8.50 0.36
N THR A 205 45.19 -7.73 0.96
CA THR A 205 43.85 -8.17 1.35
C THR A 205 42.82 -7.46 0.49
N TYR A 206 41.90 -8.21 -0.10
CA TYR A 206 40.73 -7.67 -0.80
C TYR A 206 39.50 -7.83 0.08
N THR A 207 38.81 -6.73 0.36
CA THR A 207 37.53 -6.72 1.07
C THR A 207 36.42 -6.37 0.08
N TYR A 208 35.49 -7.28 -0.10
CA TYR A 208 34.33 -7.06 -0.96
C TYR A 208 33.29 -6.25 -0.22
N LYS A 209 32.86 -5.13 -0.82
CA LYS A 209 31.94 -4.16 -0.19
C LYS A 209 30.59 -4.76 0.18
N TYR A 210 30.10 -5.67 -0.65
CA TYR A 210 28.79 -6.31 -0.47
C TYR A 210 28.86 -7.66 0.27
N ASN A 211 30.03 -8.03 0.79
CA ASN A 211 30.19 -9.30 1.51
C ASN A 211 29.45 -9.30 2.84
N GLY A 212 28.54 -10.27 3.01
CA GLY A 212 27.75 -10.44 4.22
C GLY A 212 26.47 -9.60 4.26
N TYR A 213 26.14 -8.89 3.17
CA TYR A 213 24.87 -8.21 3.01
C TYR A 213 23.88 -9.06 2.22
N THR A 214 22.60 -8.88 2.52
CA THR A 214 21.48 -9.44 1.76
C THR A 214 20.67 -8.31 1.11
N PHE A 215 20.13 -8.54 -0.07
CA PHE A 215 19.19 -7.61 -0.66
C PHE A 215 17.76 -7.92 -0.19
N HIS A 216 16.94 -6.88 -0.13
CA HIS A 216 15.56 -6.96 0.30
C HIS A 216 14.66 -6.19 -0.66
N ILE A 217 13.50 -6.74 -0.97
CA ILE A 217 12.47 -6.13 -1.80
C ILE A 217 11.16 -6.21 -1.05
N ASP A 218 10.53 -5.05 -0.83
CA ASP A 218 9.20 -4.92 -0.26
C ASP A 218 8.24 -4.40 -1.32
N ALA A 219 7.02 -4.89 -1.32
CA ALA A 219 5.93 -4.41 -2.15
C ALA A 219 4.72 -4.03 -1.28
N GLU A 220 4.28 -2.79 -1.41
CA GLU A 220 3.05 -2.28 -0.83
C GLU A 220 2.03 -2.07 -1.94
N VAL A 221 0.80 -2.54 -1.75
CA VAL A 221 -0.30 -2.40 -2.72
C VAL A 221 -1.42 -1.60 -2.10
N ASP A 222 -1.81 -0.55 -2.79
CA ASP A 222 -2.97 0.27 -2.43
C ASP A 222 -4.04 0.17 -3.51
N ALA A 223 -5.31 0.20 -3.09
CA ALA A 223 -6.45 0.25 -4.00
C ALA A 223 -7.46 1.30 -3.57
N VAL A 224 -8.09 1.93 -4.54
CA VAL A 224 -9.23 2.82 -4.36
C VAL A 224 -10.33 2.45 -5.33
N GLN A 225 -11.58 2.69 -4.95
CA GLN A 225 -12.74 2.48 -5.82
C GLN A 225 -12.67 3.39 -7.05
N THR A 226 -13.28 2.96 -8.17
CA THR A 226 -13.37 3.79 -9.40
C THR A 226 -14.39 4.92 -9.27
N HIS A 227 -15.47 4.71 -8.54
CA HIS A 227 -16.48 5.74 -8.33
C HIS A 227 -15.94 6.88 -7.46
N ASN A 228 -16.03 8.12 -7.97
CA ASN A 228 -15.38 9.30 -7.36
C ASN A 228 -13.87 9.11 -7.14
N ALA A 229 -13.20 8.38 -8.03
CA ALA A 229 -11.80 8.00 -7.90
C ALA A 229 -10.87 9.21 -7.73
N LYS A 230 -11.14 10.33 -8.39
CA LYS A 230 -10.31 11.54 -8.27
C LYS A 230 -10.16 12.00 -6.82
N ASP A 231 -11.27 12.10 -6.09
CA ASP A 231 -11.27 12.53 -4.69
C ASP A 231 -10.72 11.44 -3.77
N ALA A 232 -11.03 10.17 -4.07
CA ALA A 232 -10.53 9.03 -3.33
C ALA A 232 -8.99 8.91 -3.44
N ILE A 233 -8.44 9.04 -4.66
CA ILE A 233 -7.00 9.03 -4.93
C ILE A 233 -6.31 10.22 -4.25
N LYS A 234 -6.88 11.42 -4.35
CA LYS A 234 -6.33 12.60 -3.69
C LYS A 234 -6.28 12.41 -2.18
N SER A 235 -7.34 11.86 -1.60
CA SER A 235 -7.42 11.61 -0.15
C SER A 235 -6.49 10.50 0.32
N ALA A 236 -6.44 9.37 -0.42
CA ALA A 236 -5.69 8.18 -0.01
C ALA A 236 -4.21 8.25 -0.37
N TRP A 237 -3.88 8.77 -1.56
CA TRP A 237 -2.53 8.75 -2.12
C TRP A 237 -1.86 10.12 -2.18
N GLY A 238 -2.62 11.21 -1.96
CA GLY A 238 -2.11 12.58 -1.95
C GLY A 238 -1.78 13.16 -3.32
N VAL A 239 -2.20 12.50 -4.42
CA VAL A 239 -1.87 12.88 -5.79
C VAL A 239 -3.08 13.36 -6.56
N ASP A 240 -2.85 14.25 -7.53
CA ASP A 240 -3.87 14.69 -8.46
C ASP A 240 -3.83 13.83 -9.73
N VAL A 241 -5.01 13.38 -10.17
CA VAL A 241 -5.17 12.55 -11.36
C VAL A 241 -6.31 13.07 -12.23
N ASN A 242 -6.24 12.76 -13.52
CA ASN A 242 -7.41 12.83 -14.40
C ASN A 242 -8.02 11.43 -14.51
N VAL A 243 -9.32 11.33 -14.33
CA VAL A 243 -10.09 10.10 -14.50
C VAL A 243 -11.03 10.30 -15.68
N SER A 244 -11.17 9.29 -16.54
CA SER A 244 -12.10 9.32 -17.67
C SER A 244 -13.56 9.37 -17.21
N ASP A 245 -14.44 9.93 -18.03
CA ASP A 245 -15.87 10.07 -17.69
C ASP A 245 -16.56 8.72 -17.44
N ASP A 246 -16.06 7.65 -18.05
CA ASP A 246 -16.53 6.27 -17.86
C ASP A 246 -15.86 5.55 -16.67
N GLU A 247 -15.02 6.26 -15.89
CA GLU A 247 -14.31 5.75 -14.73
C GLU A 247 -13.41 4.51 -15.01
N THR A 248 -13.03 4.27 -16.28
CA THR A 248 -12.24 3.08 -16.66
C THR A 248 -10.75 3.33 -16.73
N THR A 249 -10.32 4.59 -16.86
CA THR A 249 -8.90 4.96 -16.97
C THR A 249 -8.54 6.17 -16.12
N MET A 250 -7.29 6.22 -15.69
CA MET A 250 -6.71 7.39 -15.03
C MET A 250 -5.35 7.75 -15.62
N SER A 251 -4.94 9.00 -15.46
CA SER A 251 -3.59 9.48 -15.75
C SER A 251 -3.10 10.40 -14.65
N LEU A 252 -1.81 10.35 -14.35
CA LEU A 252 -1.14 11.28 -13.44
C LEU A 252 -1.11 12.68 -14.07
N GLN A 253 -1.22 13.73 -13.23
CA GLN A 253 -1.10 15.14 -13.64
C GLN A 253 0.33 15.64 -13.48
#